data_7da292e338774a76f0562c298eafbf1f
#
_entry.id   7da292e338774a76f0562c298eafbf1f
#
_cell.length_a   1.000
_cell.length_b   1.000
_cell.length_c   1.000
_cell.angle_alpha   90.00
_cell.angle_beta   90.00
_cell.angle_gamma   90.00
#
_symmetry.space_group_name_H-M   'P 1'
#
loop_
_entity.id
_entity.type
_entity.pdbx_description
1 polymer ?
#
loop_
_entity_poly.entity_id
_entity_poly.type
_entity_poly.pdbx_seq_one_letter_code
_entity_poly.pdbx_strand_id
1 'polypeptide(L)'
;MVTLVPGTGDDVQALKAGIMEIADIYVVNKCDREGAERMVTSIESNLALQSFGDGEWRPPIVKTEANTGRGVAELWQTIAAFRTHSEGARIKRLKARNEFRLRDLLTHRFMEYVERDVLGTEPFEALVERIARREVDPYTAASDILSRALKHS
;
A
#
# COMPACT_ATOMS: atom_id res chain seq x y z
N MET A 1 -10.27 -2.46 -6.03
CA MET A 1 -9.79 -3.60 -6.82
C MET A 1 -8.35 -3.34 -7.20
N VAL A 2 -7.49 -4.33 -7.07
CA VAL A 2 -6.07 -4.29 -7.46
C VAL A 2 -5.84 -5.37 -8.51
N THR A 3 -5.27 -4.97 -9.66
CA THR A 3 -4.94 -5.88 -10.76
C THR A 3 -3.43 -6.04 -10.83
N LEU A 4 -2.99 -7.28 -10.77
CA LEU A 4 -1.59 -7.70 -10.81
C LEU A 4 -1.33 -8.54 -12.06
N VAL A 5 -0.10 -8.51 -12.56
CA VAL A 5 0.32 -9.26 -13.76
C VAL A 5 1.62 -10.00 -13.44
N PRO A 6 1.68 -11.32 -13.62
CA PRO A 6 2.89 -12.10 -13.37
C PRO A 6 4.07 -11.67 -14.25
N GLY A 7 5.29 -11.73 -13.72
CA GLY A 7 6.52 -11.54 -14.50
C GLY A 7 6.98 -10.09 -14.70
N THR A 8 6.50 -9.15 -13.91
CA THR A 8 6.93 -7.74 -13.96
C THR A 8 8.10 -7.42 -13.03
N GLY A 9 8.90 -8.40 -12.60
CA GLY A 9 10.13 -8.21 -11.80
C GLY A 9 9.96 -7.54 -10.43
N ASP A 10 8.93 -6.75 -10.26
CA ASP A 10 8.57 -5.95 -9.09
C ASP A 10 7.39 -6.57 -8.30
N ASP A 11 7.00 -7.79 -8.66
CA ASP A 11 5.79 -8.46 -8.17
C ASP A 11 5.74 -8.55 -6.63
N VAL A 12 6.91 -8.76 -6.00
CA VAL A 12 7.03 -8.87 -4.54
C VAL A 12 7.06 -7.49 -3.87
N GLN A 13 7.53 -6.46 -4.56
CA GLN A 13 7.57 -5.09 -4.02
C GLN A 13 6.21 -4.40 -4.13
N ALA A 14 5.48 -4.62 -5.20
CA ALA A 14 4.10 -4.15 -5.33
C ALA A 14 3.19 -4.73 -4.22
N LEU A 15 3.46 -5.96 -3.79
CA LEU A 15 2.78 -6.61 -2.67
C LEU A 15 3.17 -6.01 -1.29
N LYS A 16 4.37 -5.42 -1.17
CA LYS A 16 4.86 -4.81 0.08
C LYS A 16 4.42 -3.37 0.31
N ALA A 17 4.01 -2.65 -0.72
CA ALA A 17 3.82 -1.19 -0.69
C ALA A 17 2.44 -0.72 -0.18
N GLY A 18 1.82 -1.36 0.78
CA GLY A 18 0.53 -0.94 1.36
C GLY A 18 -0.69 -1.14 0.44
N ILE A 19 -0.46 -1.57 -0.81
CA ILE A 19 -1.53 -1.85 -1.78
C ILE A 19 -2.40 -3.02 -1.30
N MET A 20 -1.80 -3.95 -0.54
CA MET A 20 -2.48 -5.11 0.01
C MET A 20 -3.55 -4.76 1.06
N GLU A 21 -3.38 -3.65 1.77
CA GLU A 21 -4.30 -3.23 2.83
C GLU A 21 -5.56 -2.53 2.30
N ILE A 22 -5.53 -2.09 1.05
CA ILE A 22 -6.60 -1.29 0.44
C ILE A 22 -7.42 -2.04 -0.62
N ALA A 23 -7.06 -3.28 -0.94
CA ALA A 23 -7.74 -4.05 -1.96
C ALA A 23 -9.01 -4.71 -1.43
N ASP A 24 -10.11 -4.50 -2.11
CA ASP A 24 -11.35 -5.22 -1.86
C ASP A 24 -11.45 -6.49 -2.73
N ILE A 25 -10.76 -6.53 -3.86
CA ILE A 25 -10.70 -7.66 -4.80
C ILE A 25 -9.30 -7.67 -5.42
N TYR A 26 -8.66 -8.82 -5.47
CA TYR A 26 -7.43 -9.05 -6.22
C TYR A 26 -7.73 -9.69 -7.56
N VAL A 27 -7.11 -9.18 -8.61
CA VAL A 27 -7.20 -9.76 -9.95
C VAL A 27 -5.80 -10.11 -10.41
N VAL A 28 -5.55 -11.39 -10.66
CA VAL A 28 -4.31 -11.84 -11.30
C VAL A 28 -4.61 -12.00 -12.79
N ASN A 29 -4.28 -10.96 -13.57
CA ASN A 29 -4.47 -10.95 -15.01
C ASN A 29 -3.29 -11.61 -15.74
N LYS A 30 -3.51 -12.09 -16.95
CA LYS A 30 -2.56 -12.91 -17.70
C LYS A 30 -2.20 -14.18 -16.92
N CYS A 31 -3.21 -14.85 -16.36
CA CYS A 31 -3.03 -16.05 -15.56
C CYS A 31 -2.52 -17.27 -16.35
N ASP A 32 -2.42 -17.15 -17.67
CA ASP A 32 -1.75 -18.06 -18.59
C ASP A 32 -0.21 -18.00 -18.49
N ARG A 33 0.34 -16.94 -17.92
CA ARG A 33 1.78 -16.75 -17.79
C ARG A 33 2.37 -17.52 -16.61
N GLU A 34 3.63 -17.92 -16.79
CA GLU A 34 4.44 -18.46 -15.70
C GLU A 34 4.52 -17.47 -14.53
N GLY A 35 4.42 -17.99 -13.30
CA GLY A 35 4.42 -17.18 -12.09
C GLY A 35 3.05 -16.79 -11.56
N ALA A 36 1.95 -17.00 -12.33
CA ALA A 36 0.61 -16.64 -11.88
C ALA A 36 0.21 -17.36 -10.58
N GLU A 37 0.48 -18.67 -10.47
CA GLU A 37 0.17 -19.43 -9.25
C GLU A 37 1.04 -19.00 -8.06
N ARG A 38 2.30 -18.64 -8.27
CA ARG A 38 3.16 -18.09 -7.21
C ARG A 38 2.63 -16.76 -6.69
N MET A 39 2.14 -15.91 -7.59
CA MET A 39 1.52 -14.63 -7.22
C MET A 39 0.25 -14.85 -6.40
N VAL A 40 -0.62 -15.75 -6.80
CA VAL A 40 -1.82 -16.16 -6.03
C VAL A 40 -1.43 -16.62 -4.63
N THR A 41 -0.48 -17.55 -4.52
CA THR A 41 0.01 -18.06 -3.22
C THR A 41 0.58 -16.93 -2.35
N SER A 42 1.29 -15.97 -2.94
CA SER A 42 1.83 -14.83 -2.20
C SER A 42 0.71 -13.93 -1.66
N ILE A 43 -0.34 -13.68 -2.45
CA ILE A 43 -1.51 -12.90 -2.00
C ILE A 43 -2.24 -13.65 -0.89
N GLU A 44 -2.49 -14.96 -1.05
CA GLU A 44 -3.14 -15.80 -0.04
C GLU A 44 -2.38 -15.80 1.28
N SER A 45 -1.05 -15.93 1.22
CA SER A 45 -0.18 -15.89 2.41
C SER A 45 -0.28 -14.55 3.15
N ASN A 46 -0.31 -13.43 2.42
CA ASN A 46 -0.50 -12.11 3.02
C ASN A 46 -1.90 -11.93 3.61
N LEU A 47 -2.95 -12.40 2.93
CA LEU A 47 -4.32 -12.37 3.45
C LEU A 47 -4.50 -13.24 4.69
N ALA A 48 -3.75 -14.34 4.81
CA ALA A 48 -3.75 -15.21 5.98
C ALA A 48 -3.16 -14.55 7.24
N LEU A 49 -2.33 -13.51 7.08
CA LEU A 49 -1.81 -12.72 8.19
C LEU A 49 -2.79 -11.67 8.72
N GLN A 50 -3.86 -11.42 7.97
CA GLN A 50 -4.90 -10.46 8.36
C GLN A 50 -6.01 -11.18 9.12
N SER A 51 -6.55 -10.52 10.15
CA SER A 51 -7.73 -11.01 10.86
C SER A 51 -8.97 -10.38 10.27
N PHE A 52 -9.95 -11.19 9.89
CA PHE A 52 -11.26 -10.75 9.42
C PHE A 52 -12.31 -11.09 10.48
N GLY A 53 -13.12 -10.11 10.84
CA GLY A 53 -14.25 -10.31 11.76
C GLY A 53 -15.43 -11.05 11.10
N ASP A 54 -16.37 -11.52 11.92
CA ASP A 54 -17.59 -12.14 11.43
C ASP A 54 -18.36 -11.19 10.51
N GLY A 55 -18.67 -11.64 9.30
CA GLY A 55 -19.36 -10.85 8.28
C GLY A 55 -18.50 -9.77 7.62
N GLU A 56 -17.22 -9.71 7.89
CA GLU A 56 -16.30 -8.83 7.19
C GLU A 56 -15.95 -9.38 5.79
N TRP A 57 -15.78 -8.48 4.83
CA TRP A 57 -15.40 -8.86 3.48
C TRP A 57 -13.94 -9.31 3.42
N ARG A 58 -13.74 -10.60 3.16
CA ARG A 58 -12.41 -11.12 2.84
C ARG A 58 -12.16 -10.93 1.33
N PRO A 59 -11.12 -10.19 0.91
CA PRO A 59 -10.85 -9.93 -0.49
C PRO A 59 -10.64 -11.24 -1.27
N PRO A 60 -11.47 -11.55 -2.28
CA PRO A 60 -11.24 -12.70 -3.14
C PRO A 60 -10.13 -12.44 -4.15
N ILE A 61 -9.53 -13.53 -4.66
CA ILE A 61 -8.53 -13.51 -5.72
C ILE A 61 -9.16 -14.12 -6.96
N VAL A 62 -9.25 -13.35 -8.04
CA VAL A 62 -9.81 -13.78 -9.31
C VAL A 62 -8.70 -13.84 -10.36
N LYS A 63 -8.56 -14.98 -11.01
CA LYS A 63 -7.63 -15.18 -12.13
C LYS A 63 -8.30 -14.82 -13.44
N THR A 64 -7.67 -13.95 -14.22
CA THR A 64 -8.23 -13.52 -15.52
C THR A 64 -7.21 -13.65 -16.65
N GLU A 65 -7.73 -13.85 -17.84
CA GLU A 65 -7.01 -13.77 -19.10
C GLU A 65 -7.86 -12.88 -20.04
N ALA A 66 -7.59 -11.58 -19.98
CA ALA A 66 -8.47 -10.57 -20.56
C ALA A 66 -8.60 -10.68 -22.10
N ASN A 67 -7.58 -11.18 -22.80
CA ASN A 67 -7.58 -11.38 -24.24
C ASN A 67 -8.52 -12.51 -24.70
N THR A 68 -8.72 -13.54 -23.87
CA THR A 68 -9.63 -14.66 -24.15
C THR A 68 -10.99 -14.51 -23.47
N GLY A 69 -11.10 -13.58 -22.53
CA GLY A 69 -12.29 -13.43 -21.69
C GLY A 69 -12.40 -14.42 -20.53
N ARG A 70 -11.41 -15.29 -20.35
CA ARG A 70 -11.37 -16.26 -19.25
C ARG A 70 -11.36 -15.52 -17.90
N GLY A 71 -12.21 -15.95 -16.97
CA GLY A 71 -12.33 -15.37 -15.63
C GLY A 71 -13.05 -14.01 -15.55
N VAL A 72 -13.39 -13.40 -16.69
CA VAL A 72 -14.06 -12.05 -16.70
C VAL A 72 -15.47 -12.14 -16.13
N ALA A 73 -16.22 -13.19 -16.43
CA ALA A 73 -17.56 -13.40 -15.88
C ALA A 73 -17.52 -13.58 -14.35
N GLU A 74 -16.56 -14.34 -13.84
CA GLU A 74 -16.32 -14.53 -12.41
C GLU A 74 -15.94 -13.20 -11.73
N LEU A 75 -15.07 -12.42 -12.35
CA LEU A 75 -14.71 -11.09 -11.85
C LEU A 75 -15.93 -10.17 -11.76
N TRP A 76 -16.80 -10.19 -12.77
CA TRP A 76 -18.03 -9.40 -12.75
C TRP A 76 -18.96 -9.79 -11.61
N GLN A 77 -19.16 -11.10 -11.39
CA GLN A 77 -19.96 -11.62 -10.27
C GLN A 77 -19.34 -11.23 -8.93
N THR A 78 -18.03 -11.31 -8.80
CA THR A 78 -17.28 -10.90 -7.60
C THR A 78 -17.46 -9.39 -7.30
N ILE A 79 -17.40 -8.56 -8.32
CA ILE A 79 -17.65 -7.11 -8.19
C ILE A 79 -19.10 -6.86 -7.74
N ALA A 80 -20.07 -7.57 -8.31
CA ALA A 80 -21.47 -7.43 -7.93
C ALA A 80 -21.70 -7.85 -6.47
N ALA A 81 -21.14 -8.99 -6.05
CA ALA A 81 -21.20 -9.47 -4.67
C ALA A 81 -20.57 -8.47 -3.68
N PHE A 82 -19.40 -7.91 -4.03
CA PHE A 82 -18.78 -6.88 -3.23
C PHE A 82 -19.64 -5.62 -3.09
N ARG A 83 -20.27 -5.16 -4.17
CA ARG A 83 -21.16 -4.00 -4.12
C ARG A 83 -22.30 -4.23 -3.13
N THR A 84 -22.99 -5.36 -3.22
CA THR A 84 -24.08 -5.73 -2.31
C THR A 84 -23.60 -5.80 -0.86
N HIS A 85 -22.46 -6.47 -0.63
CA HIS A 85 -21.87 -6.56 0.71
C HIS A 85 -21.49 -5.17 1.27
N SER A 86 -21.02 -4.26 0.42
CA SER A 86 -20.44 -2.98 0.84
C SER A 86 -21.46 -1.84 0.98
N GLU A 87 -22.71 -2.02 0.61
CA GLU A 87 -23.74 -0.95 0.63
C GLU A 87 -23.86 -0.28 2.00
N GLY A 88 -23.82 -1.04 3.10
CA GLY A 88 -23.89 -0.49 4.47
C GLY A 88 -22.53 0.03 5.04
N ALA A 89 -21.41 -0.40 4.51
CA ALA A 89 -20.07 -0.10 5.02
C ALA A 89 -19.25 0.86 4.15
N ARG A 90 -19.78 1.28 3.00
CA ARG A 90 -19.10 2.07 1.97
C ARG A 90 -18.47 3.35 2.50
N ILE A 91 -19.20 4.12 3.31
CA ILE A 91 -18.71 5.40 3.85
C ILE A 91 -17.58 5.15 4.86
N LYS A 92 -17.70 4.13 5.71
CA LYS A 92 -16.67 3.79 6.71
C LYS A 92 -15.35 3.38 6.05
N ARG A 93 -15.42 2.55 5.01
CA ARG A 93 -14.22 2.12 4.24
C ARG A 93 -13.61 3.26 3.45
N LEU A 94 -14.44 4.11 2.82
CA LEU A 94 -13.94 5.27 2.10
C LEU A 94 -13.20 6.23 3.02
N LYS A 95 -13.69 6.44 4.24
CA LYS A 95 -13.01 7.25 5.26
C LYS A 95 -11.66 6.62 5.64
N ALA A 96 -11.62 5.33 6.00
CA ALA A 96 -10.38 4.66 6.38
C ALA A 96 -9.32 4.71 5.26
N ARG A 97 -9.75 4.46 4.02
CA ARG A 97 -8.86 4.52 2.85
C ARG A 97 -8.35 5.93 2.57
N ASN A 98 -9.19 6.93 2.70
CA ASN A 98 -8.80 8.33 2.53
C ASN A 98 -7.89 8.81 3.67
N GLU A 99 -8.12 8.34 4.88
CA GLU A 99 -7.25 8.63 6.03
C GLU A 99 -5.85 8.06 5.82
N PHE A 100 -5.73 6.79 5.43
CA PHE A 100 -4.44 6.17 5.12
C PHE A 100 -3.71 6.95 4.01
N ARG A 101 -4.40 7.21 2.90
CA ARG A 101 -3.82 7.94 1.76
C ARG A 101 -3.40 9.36 2.13
N LEU A 102 -4.19 10.03 2.97
CA LEU A 102 -3.85 11.37 3.45
C LEU A 102 -2.60 11.34 4.34
N ARG A 103 -2.50 10.39 5.26
CA ARG A 103 -1.31 10.22 6.11
C ARG A 103 -0.05 9.96 5.28
N ASP A 104 -0.13 9.06 4.32
CA ASP A 104 0.97 8.73 3.40
C ASP A 104 1.42 9.96 2.61
N LEU A 105 0.48 10.69 2.00
CA LEU A 105 0.76 11.92 1.27
C LEU A 105 1.38 13.01 2.17
N LEU A 106 0.87 13.18 3.38
CA LEU A 106 1.41 14.14 4.33
C LEU A 106 2.83 13.77 4.75
N THR A 107 3.09 12.49 5.02
CA THR A 107 4.43 12.01 5.37
C THR A 107 5.41 12.26 4.22
N HIS A 108 5.06 11.90 2.99
CA HIS A 108 5.90 12.15 1.81
C HIS A 108 6.17 13.65 1.60
N ARG A 109 5.11 14.46 1.57
CA ARG A 109 5.22 15.91 1.39
C ARG A 109 6.03 16.58 2.49
N PHE A 110 5.86 16.11 3.73
CA PHE A 110 6.61 16.63 4.85
C PHE A 110 8.09 16.25 4.76
N MET A 111 8.42 15.03 4.37
CA MET A 111 9.81 14.62 4.16
C MET A 111 10.46 15.39 3.02
N GLU A 112 9.79 15.55 1.87
CA GLU A 112 10.28 16.41 0.78
C GLU A 112 10.56 17.85 1.23
N TYR A 113 9.67 18.42 2.04
CA TYR A 113 9.85 19.76 2.61
C TYR A 113 11.03 19.80 3.57
N VAL A 114 11.16 18.81 4.45
CA VAL A 114 12.29 18.73 5.40
C VAL A 114 13.62 18.66 4.66
N GLU A 115 13.73 17.80 3.68
CA GLU A 115 14.97 17.61 2.91
C GLU A 115 15.36 18.87 2.12
N ARG A 116 14.37 19.50 1.48
CA ARG A 116 14.61 20.66 0.62
C ARG A 116 14.80 21.97 1.38
N ASP A 117 13.94 22.25 2.36
CA ASP A 117 13.79 23.59 2.93
C ASP A 117 14.30 23.69 4.38
N VAL A 118 14.31 22.57 5.14
CA VAL A 118 14.67 22.58 6.57
C VAL A 118 16.11 22.14 6.81
N LEU A 119 16.56 21.09 6.14
CA LEU A 119 17.94 20.60 6.26
C LEU A 119 18.95 21.47 5.47
N GLY A 120 18.50 22.18 4.44
CA GLY A 120 19.34 23.08 3.66
C GLY A 120 20.50 22.35 2.97
N THR A 121 21.73 22.67 3.38
CA THR A 121 22.95 22.09 2.80
C THR A 121 23.40 20.78 3.48
N GLU A 122 22.82 20.42 4.62
CA GLU A 122 23.12 19.16 5.32
C GLU A 122 22.22 18.03 4.75
N PRO A 123 22.78 17.06 4.01
CA PRO A 123 21.96 15.97 3.48
C PRO A 123 21.41 15.09 4.61
N PHE A 124 20.22 14.53 4.42
CA PHE A 124 19.59 13.64 5.39
C PHE A 124 20.50 12.46 5.78
N GLU A 125 21.26 11.93 4.81
CA GLU A 125 22.24 10.88 5.04
C GLU A 125 23.32 11.26 6.05
N ALA A 126 23.80 12.51 6.03
CA ALA A 126 24.82 12.99 6.98
C ALA A 126 24.28 12.99 8.43
N LEU A 127 23.01 13.34 8.59
CA LEU A 127 22.34 13.26 9.90
C LEU A 127 22.19 11.80 10.37
N VAL A 128 21.82 10.89 9.45
CA VAL A 128 21.73 9.46 9.74
C VAL A 128 23.09 8.89 10.15
N GLU A 129 24.20 9.29 9.49
CA GLU A 129 25.54 8.89 9.90
C GLU A 129 25.91 9.36 11.31
N ARG A 130 25.58 10.61 11.67
CA ARG A 130 25.81 11.12 13.02
C ARG A 130 25.04 10.37 14.09
N ILE A 131 23.80 9.96 13.78
CA ILE A 131 22.99 9.09 14.64
C ILE A 131 23.66 7.70 14.78
N ALA A 132 24.12 7.13 13.67
CA ALA A 132 24.80 5.84 13.69
C ALA A 132 26.09 5.84 14.51
N ARG A 133 26.82 6.99 14.52
CA ARG A 133 28.01 7.22 15.36
C ARG A 133 27.67 7.56 16.81
N ARG A 134 26.38 7.62 17.19
CA ARG A 134 25.88 8.01 18.51
C ARG A 134 26.27 9.45 18.93
N GLU A 135 26.52 10.33 17.98
CA GLU A 135 26.79 11.74 18.21
C GLU A 135 25.50 12.51 18.55
N VAL A 136 24.37 12.06 18.00
CA VAL A 136 23.03 12.60 18.25
C VAL A 136 22.08 11.44 18.41
N ASP A 137 21.12 11.53 19.32
CA ASP A 137 20.05 10.55 19.41
C ASP A 137 18.90 10.87 18.43
N PRO A 138 18.16 9.83 17.91
CA PRO A 138 17.13 10.04 16.91
C PRO A 138 15.99 10.96 17.35
N TYR A 139 15.62 10.96 18.62
CA TYR A 139 14.52 11.78 19.14
C TYR A 139 14.92 13.27 19.19
N THR A 140 16.16 13.55 19.61
CA THR A 140 16.73 14.91 19.60
C THR A 140 16.82 15.43 18.15
N ALA A 141 17.32 14.62 17.21
CA ALA A 141 17.40 14.97 15.81
C ALA A 141 16.01 15.30 15.22
N ALA A 142 15.02 14.45 15.47
CA ALA A 142 13.65 14.68 15.01
C ALA A 142 13.03 15.95 15.61
N SER A 143 13.25 16.20 16.91
CA SER A 143 12.76 17.40 17.61
C SER A 143 13.38 18.70 17.07
N ASP A 144 14.68 18.68 16.73
CA ASP A 144 15.36 19.81 16.14
C ASP A 144 14.83 20.11 14.72
N ILE A 145 14.66 19.08 13.87
CA ILE A 145 14.04 19.22 12.55
C ILE A 145 12.66 19.84 12.66
N LEU A 146 11.81 19.30 13.54
CA LEU A 146 10.45 19.82 13.74
C LEU A 146 10.46 21.28 14.20
N SER A 147 11.36 21.62 15.12
CA SER A 147 11.50 23.01 15.63
C SER A 147 11.94 23.97 14.53
N ARG A 148 12.81 23.54 13.62
CA ARG A 148 13.22 24.36 12.45
C ARG A 148 12.08 24.47 11.44
N ALA A 149 11.38 23.38 11.15
CA ALA A 149 10.24 23.38 10.21
C ALA A 149 9.13 24.35 10.65
N LEU A 150 8.84 24.43 11.95
CA LEU A 150 7.84 25.34 12.51
C LEU A 150 8.26 26.82 12.52
N LYS A 151 9.57 27.11 12.46
CA LYS A 151 10.07 28.48 12.40
C LYS A 151 10.14 29.03 10.96
N HIS A 152 10.11 28.19 9.97
CA HIS A 152 10.17 28.57 8.55
C HIS A 152 8.77 28.64 7.92
N SER A 153 7.70 28.44 8.69
CA SER A 153 6.30 28.57 8.33
C SER A 153 5.78 29.94 8.75
#